data_d4c18a2ba977634dee8aaa3feb34ec2d
#
_entry.id   d4c18a2ba977634dee8aaa3feb34ec2d
#
_cell.length_a   1.000
_cell.length_b   1.000
_cell.length_c   1.000
_cell.angle_alpha   90.00
_cell.angle_beta   90.00
_cell.angle_gamma   90.00
#
_symmetry.space_group_name_H-M   'P 1'
#
loop_
_entity.id
_entity.type
_entity.pdbx_description
1 polymer ?
#
loop_
_entity_poly.entity_id
_entity_poly.type
_entity_poly.pdbx_seq_one_letter_code
_entity_poly.pdbx_strand_id
1 'polypeptide(L)'
;MYSGLIDLPWWGYVLTTLALTHITIAAVTIFLHRHQAHRALELHAIPSHFFRFWLWLSTGTVTKEWASIHRKHHAKCETAEDPHSPVILGIKKVLLEGAELYRKEAKNPETLEKYGRGTPDDWIERNLYTRHSLLGIAIMLAIDVVLFGPIGLTIWAVQMAWIPINAAGI
;
A
#
# COMPACT_ATOMS: atom_id res chain seq x y z
N MET A 1 -15.45 -26.34 -15.67
CA MET A 1 -14.52 -25.19 -15.60
C MET A 1 -14.47 -24.79 -14.14
N TYR A 2 -13.30 -24.66 -13.52
CA TYR A 2 -13.21 -24.28 -12.11
C TYR A 2 -13.72 -22.86 -11.92
N SER A 3 -14.78 -22.67 -11.13
CA SER A 3 -15.41 -21.36 -10.90
C SER A 3 -15.00 -20.72 -9.56
N GLY A 4 -14.15 -21.37 -8.79
CA GLY A 4 -13.81 -20.97 -7.42
C GLY A 4 -14.79 -21.54 -6.38
N LEU A 5 -14.57 -21.19 -5.11
CA LEU A 5 -15.46 -21.57 -4.01
C LEU A 5 -16.73 -20.72 -3.96
N ILE A 6 -16.67 -19.50 -4.50
CA ILE A 6 -17.75 -18.53 -4.51
C ILE A 6 -18.07 -18.21 -5.97
N ASP A 7 -19.29 -18.52 -6.38
CA ASP A 7 -19.81 -18.15 -7.70
C ASP A 7 -20.76 -16.97 -7.56
N LEU A 8 -20.39 -15.85 -8.18
CA LEU A 8 -21.15 -14.61 -8.11
C LEU A 8 -21.66 -14.23 -9.51
N PRO A 9 -22.79 -13.52 -9.60
CA PRO A 9 -23.14 -12.85 -10.84
C PRO A 9 -22.08 -11.80 -11.19
N TRP A 10 -21.95 -11.43 -12.46
CA TRP A 10 -20.91 -10.51 -12.92
C TRP A 10 -20.79 -9.21 -12.09
N TRP A 11 -21.92 -8.62 -11.69
CA TRP A 11 -21.94 -7.43 -10.84
C TRP A 11 -21.42 -7.70 -9.40
N GLY A 12 -21.57 -8.94 -8.91
CA GLY A 12 -21.03 -9.36 -7.62
C GLY A 12 -19.50 -9.33 -7.61
N TYR A 13 -18.85 -9.78 -8.69
CA TYR A 13 -17.39 -9.66 -8.84
C TYR A 13 -16.93 -8.20 -8.88
N VAL A 14 -17.67 -7.33 -9.58
CA VAL A 14 -17.39 -5.89 -9.60
C VAL A 14 -17.49 -5.28 -8.21
N LEU A 15 -18.58 -5.56 -7.49
CA LEU A 15 -18.75 -5.06 -6.12
C LEU A 15 -17.69 -5.59 -5.16
N THR A 16 -17.29 -6.84 -5.27
CA THR A 16 -16.21 -7.43 -4.48
C THR A 16 -14.90 -6.69 -4.75
N THR A 17 -14.54 -6.48 -6.02
CA THR A 17 -13.32 -5.76 -6.40
C THR A 17 -13.33 -4.33 -5.84
N LEU A 18 -14.45 -3.63 -5.96
CA LEU A 18 -14.60 -2.28 -5.42
C LEU A 18 -14.50 -2.26 -3.89
N ALA A 19 -15.09 -3.24 -3.20
CA ALA A 19 -15.02 -3.33 -1.75
C ALA A 19 -13.58 -3.56 -1.27
N LEU A 20 -12.85 -4.52 -1.86
CA LEU A 20 -11.47 -4.82 -1.51
C LEU A 20 -10.54 -3.63 -1.78
N THR A 21 -10.68 -2.97 -2.93
CA THR A 21 -9.94 -1.74 -3.24
C THR A 21 -10.28 -0.60 -2.28
N HIS A 22 -11.55 -0.46 -1.91
CA HIS A 22 -11.98 0.59 -0.98
C HIS A 22 -11.43 0.39 0.43
N ILE A 23 -11.36 -0.85 0.92
CA ILE A 23 -10.69 -1.15 2.21
C ILE A 23 -9.21 -0.76 2.14
N THR A 24 -8.54 -1.02 1.01
CA THR A 24 -7.14 -0.63 0.82
C THR A 24 -6.97 0.90 0.82
N ILE A 25 -7.84 1.64 0.13
CA ILE A 25 -7.83 3.11 0.15
C ILE A 25 -8.06 3.64 1.57
N ALA A 26 -9.03 3.08 2.29
CA ALA A 26 -9.30 3.46 3.68
C ALA A 26 -8.08 3.17 4.58
N ALA A 27 -7.42 2.02 4.39
CA ALA A 27 -6.23 1.66 5.15
C ALA A 27 -5.05 2.62 4.86
N VAL A 28 -4.82 3.00 3.61
CA VAL A 28 -3.81 4.01 3.25
C VAL A 28 -4.16 5.35 3.88
N THR A 29 -5.40 5.83 3.69
CA THR A 29 -5.81 7.16 4.14
C THR A 29 -5.85 7.27 5.67
N ILE A 30 -6.43 6.29 6.35
CA ILE A 30 -6.61 6.36 7.81
C ILE A 30 -5.32 5.98 8.53
N PHE A 31 -4.73 4.82 8.19
CA PHE A 31 -3.58 4.30 8.91
C PHE A 31 -2.26 4.92 8.44
N LEU A 32 -1.90 4.79 7.16
CA LEU A 32 -0.60 5.30 6.70
C LEU A 32 -0.54 6.82 6.72
N HIS A 33 -1.51 7.47 6.12
CA HIS A 33 -1.49 8.93 5.96
C HIS A 33 -1.80 9.66 7.26
N ARG A 34 -3.02 9.48 7.81
CA ARG A 34 -3.44 10.27 8.98
C ARG A 34 -2.84 9.81 10.29
N HIS A 35 -2.76 8.50 10.53
CA HIS A 35 -2.24 7.99 11.80
C HIS A 35 -0.71 7.93 11.81
N GLN A 36 -0.08 7.30 10.82
CA GLN A 36 1.37 7.13 10.81
C GLN A 36 2.11 8.38 10.33
N ALA A 37 1.82 8.92 9.16
CA ALA A 37 2.59 10.03 8.60
C ALA A 37 2.34 11.35 9.32
N HIS A 38 1.08 11.78 9.39
CA HIS A 38 0.72 13.10 9.93
C HIS A 38 0.46 13.11 11.43
N ARG A 39 0.21 11.95 12.07
CA ARG A 39 -0.18 11.85 13.47
C ARG A 39 -1.38 12.73 13.84
N ALA A 40 -2.27 12.94 12.87
CA ALA A 40 -3.48 13.72 13.02
C ALA A 40 -4.64 12.90 13.63
N LEU A 41 -4.46 11.60 13.78
CA LEU A 41 -5.43 10.65 14.30
C LEU A 41 -4.73 9.60 15.14
N GLU A 42 -5.23 9.33 16.33
CA GLU A 42 -4.83 8.19 17.13
C GLU A 42 -5.79 7.02 16.91
N LEU A 43 -5.25 5.85 16.56
CA LEU A 43 -6.02 4.63 16.39
C LEU A 43 -5.82 3.71 17.58
N HIS A 44 -6.91 3.11 18.04
CA HIS A 44 -6.83 1.99 18.97
C HIS A 44 -6.05 0.83 18.34
N ALA A 45 -5.41 0.01 19.16
CA ALA A 45 -4.53 -1.07 18.71
C ALA A 45 -5.20 -2.04 17.71
N ILE A 46 -6.47 -2.39 17.91
CA ILE A 46 -7.19 -3.34 17.04
C ILE A 46 -7.33 -2.82 15.61
N PRO A 47 -7.96 -1.66 15.33
CA PRO A 47 -8.05 -1.14 13.96
C PRO A 47 -6.68 -0.81 13.37
N SER A 48 -5.73 -0.34 14.18
CA SER A 48 -4.35 -0.09 13.72
C SER A 48 -3.71 -1.38 13.20
N HIS A 49 -3.82 -2.49 13.94
CA HIS A 49 -3.29 -3.78 13.51
C HIS A 49 -4.03 -4.35 12.30
N PHE A 50 -5.36 -4.21 12.24
CA PHE A 50 -6.15 -4.63 11.08
C PHE A 50 -5.68 -3.93 9.79
N PHE A 51 -5.55 -2.61 9.79
CA PHE A 51 -5.10 -1.87 8.62
C PHE A 51 -3.66 -2.22 8.22
N ARG A 52 -2.77 -2.40 9.18
CA ARG A 52 -1.40 -2.81 8.94
C ARG A 52 -1.32 -4.20 8.30
N PHE A 53 -2.08 -5.17 8.83
CA PHE A 53 -2.19 -6.51 8.26
C PHE A 53 -2.78 -6.47 6.84
N TRP A 54 -3.86 -5.70 6.65
CA TRP A 54 -4.51 -5.56 5.36
C TRP A 54 -3.56 -4.96 4.30
N LEU A 55 -2.82 -3.93 4.64
CA LEU A 55 -1.85 -3.30 3.75
C LEU A 55 -0.71 -4.26 3.38
N TRP A 56 -0.20 -5.03 4.33
CA TRP A 56 0.76 -6.07 4.03
C TRP A 56 0.18 -7.12 3.08
N LEU A 57 -1.03 -7.58 3.33
CA LEU A 57 -1.71 -8.61 2.53
C LEU A 57 -2.01 -8.13 1.12
N SER A 58 -2.55 -6.92 0.98
CA SER A 58 -3.06 -6.39 -0.31
C SER A 58 -2.02 -5.64 -1.13
N THR A 59 -1.00 -5.06 -0.50
CA THR A 59 -0.06 -4.14 -1.18
C THR A 59 1.40 -4.45 -0.92
N GLY A 60 1.71 -5.28 0.09
CA GLY A 60 3.08 -5.51 0.55
C GLY A 60 3.74 -4.26 1.14
N THR A 61 2.95 -3.27 1.56
CA THR A 61 3.48 -2.00 2.08
C THR A 61 4.18 -2.22 3.41
N VAL A 62 5.41 -1.73 3.51
CA VAL A 62 6.17 -1.63 4.75
C VAL A 62 5.88 -0.26 5.36
N THR A 63 5.28 -0.26 6.56
CA THR A 63 4.79 0.97 7.23
C THR A 63 5.86 2.04 7.36
N LYS A 64 7.08 1.65 7.79
CA LYS A 64 8.20 2.57 7.98
C LYS A 64 8.64 3.22 6.68
N GLU A 65 8.76 2.44 5.60
CA GLU A 65 9.16 2.94 4.30
C GLU A 65 8.16 3.99 3.79
N TRP A 66 6.88 3.62 3.77
CA TRP A 66 5.83 4.51 3.27
C TRP A 66 5.75 5.83 4.06
N ALA A 67 5.71 5.73 5.39
CA ALA A 67 5.62 6.92 6.25
C ALA A 67 6.86 7.82 6.12
N SER A 68 8.05 7.22 5.96
CA SER A 68 9.30 7.98 5.79
C SER A 68 9.31 8.77 4.48
N ILE A 69 8.96 8.11 3.39
CA ILE A 69 8.93 8.73 2.05
C ILE A 69 7.91 9.84 2.01
N HIS A 70 6.71 9.61 2.55
CA HIS A 70 5.65 10.60 2.60
C HIS A 70 6.01 11.82 3.46
N ARG A 71 6.61 11.60 4.63
CA ARG A 71 7.11 12.70 5.48
C ARG A 71 8.24 13.48 4.83
N LYS A 72 9.14 12.80 4.09
CA LYS A 72 10.19 13.47 3.32
C LYS A 72 9.59 14.33 2.21
N HIS A 73 8.60 13.81 1.48
CA HIS A 73 7.87 14.58 0.48
C HIS A 73 7.33 15.89 1.09
N HIS A 74 6.60 15.82 2.20
CA HIS A 74 6.10 17.02 2.86
C HIS A 74 7.20 17.99 3.34
N ALA A 75 8.32 17.45 3.84
CA ALA A 75 9.43 18.27 4.32
C ALA A 75 10.26 18.91 3.20
N LYS A 76 10.21 18.34 2.00
CA LYS A 76 11.04 18.73 0.85
C LYS A 76 10.21 19.01 -0.40
N CYS A 77 8.93 19.26 -0.23
CA CYS A 77 7.96 19.46 -1.31
C CYS A 77 8.51 20.40 -2.38
N GLU A 78 8.43 19.96 -3.65
CA GLU A 78 8.87 20.70 -4.84
C GLU A 78 10.35 21.08 -4.89
N THR A 79 11.20 20.46 -4.07
CA THR A 79 12.66 20.59 -4.16
C THR A 79 13.29 19.40 -4.89
N ALA A 80 14.58 19.51 -5.22
CA ALA A 80 15.35 18.41 -5.82
C ALA A 80 15.46 17.16 -4.91
N GLU A 81 15.20 17.31 -3.60
CA GLU A 81 15.23 16.24 -2.63
C GLU A 81 13.85 15.55 -2.46
N ASP A 82 12.79 16.09 -3.09
CA ASP A 82 11.46 15.49 -3.05
C ASP A 82 11.43 14.18 -3.85
N PRO A 83 11.11 13.04 -3.22
CA PRO A 83 11.21 11.74 -3.89
C PRO A 83 10.24 11.57 -5.08
N HIS A 84 9.17 12.35 -5.15
CA HIS A 84 8.16 12.22 -6.22
C HIS A 84 7.49 13.54 -6.62
N SER A 85 8.25 14.63 -6.62
CA SER A 85 7.72 15.95 -7.05
C SER A 85 7.31 15.93 -8.52
N PRO A 86 6.04 16.21 -8.84
CA PRO A 86 5.60 16.36 -10.23
C PRO A 86 6.18 17.60 -10.89
N VAL A 87 6.57 18.62 -10.11
CA VAL A 87 7.19 19.85 -10.61
C VAL A 87 8.61 19.59 -11.08
N ILE A 88 9.39 18.83 -10.31
CA ILE A 88 10.79 18.53 -10.60
C ILE A 88 10.94 17.38 -11.60
N LEU A 89 10.18 16.30 -11.41
CA LEU A 89 10.30 15.07 -12.20
C LEU A 89 9.37 15.03 -13.42
N GLY A 90 8.34 15.88 -13.42
CA GLY A 90 7.27 15.87 -14.40
C GLY A 90 6.15 14.89 -14.03
N ILE A 91 4.89 15.33 -14.24
CA ILE A 91 3.70 14.57 -13.86
C ILE A 91 3.65 13.16 -14.52
N LYS A 92 4.07 13.03 -15.77
CA LYS A 92 4.10 11.74 -16.47
C LYS A 92 5.00 10.73 -15.76
N LYS A 93 6.18 11.16 -15.32
CA LYS A 93 7.13 10.30 -14.63
C LYS A 93 6.57 9.86 -13.27
N VAL A 94 6.00 10.77 -12.50
CA VAL A 94 5.39 10.45 -11.21
C VAL A 94 4.24 9.45 -11.36
N LEU A 95 3.38 9.62 -12.36
CA LEU A 95 2.26 8.71 -12.62
C LEU A 95 2.70 7.33 -13.13
N LEU A 96 3.65 7.26 -14.04
CA LEU A 96 4.03 6.01 -14.70
C LEU A 96 5.14 5.25 -13.96
N GLU A 97 6.03 5.95 -13.28
CA GLU A 97 7.19 5.38 -12.59
C GLU A 97 7.12 5.57 -11.06
N GLY A 98 5.96 5.96 -10.52
CA GLY A 98 5.79 6.22 -9.08
C GLY A 98 6.21 5.06 -8.18
N ALA A 99 5.88 3.82 -8.58
CA ALA A 99 6.30 2.63 -7.85
C ALA A 99 7.84 2.44 -7.85
N GLU A 100 8.53 2.84 -8.93
CA GLU A 100 9.98 2.76 -9.03
C GLU A 100 10.65 3.86 -8.20
N LEU A 101 10.11 5.08 -8.27
CA LEU A 101 10.54 6.20 -7.42
C LEU A 101 10.42 5.82 -5.94
N TYR A 102 9.29 5.21 -5.55
CA TYR A 102 9.09 4.70 -4.19
C TYR A 102 10.14 3.67 -3.81
N ARG A 103 10.35 2.62 -4.63
CA ARG A 103 11.32 1.56 -4.35
C ARG A 103 12.76 2.07 -4.26
N LYS A 104 13.09 3.09 -5.05
CA LYS A 104 14.39 3.74 -4.98
C LYS A 104 14.58 4.47 -3.66
N GLU A 105 13.60 5.26 -3.25
CA GLU A 105 13.66 6.02 -2.01
C GLU A 105 13.56 5.13 -0.76
N ALA A 106 12.80 4.03 -0.81
CA ALA A 106 12.72 3.03 0.26
C ALA A 106 14.08 2.38 0.60
N LYS A 107 15.03 2.38 -0.33
CA LYS A 107 16.40 1.89 -0.12
C LYS A 107 17.34 2.94 0.47
N ASN A 108 16.88 4.18 0.63
CA ASN A 108 17.70 5.26 1.18
C ASN A 108 17.70 5.20 2.72
N PRO A 109 18.82 4.79 3.36
CA PRO A 109 18.86 4.62 4.82
C PRO A 109 18.71 5.96 5.55
N GLU A 110 19.21 7.07 4.98
CA GLU A 110 19.06 8.40 5.57
C GLU A 110 17.59 8.80 5.69
N THR A 111 16.81 8.52 4.65
CA THR A 111 15.36 8.79 4.66
C THR A 111 14.64 7.97 5.71
N LEU A 112 14.96 6.67 5.80
CA LEU A 112 14.33 5.79 6.79
C LEU A 112 14.73 6.13 8.22
N GLU A 113 15.95 6.57 8.46
CA GLU A 113 16.41 6.97 9.79
C GLU A 113 15.80 8.31 10.21
N LYS A 114 15.86 9.30 9.34
CA LYS A 114 15.44 10.67 9.63
C LYS A 114 13.91 10.80 9.76
N TYR A 115 13.17 10.20 8.83
CA TYR A 115 11.72 10.37 8.72
C TYR A 115 10.89 9.18 9.24
N GLY A 116 11.52 8.01 9.50
CA GLY A 116 10.82 6.79 9.92
C GLY A 116 10.55 6.67 11.42
N ARG A 117 10.84 7.71 12.21
CA ARG A 117 10.69 7.66 13.69
C ARG A 117 9.23 7.48 14.11
N GLY A 118 9.02 6.59 15.12
CA GLY A 118 7.72 6.35 15.74
C GLY A 118 6.73 5.59 14.87
N THR A 119 7.20 4.91 13.82
CA THR A 119 6.43 3.86 13.13
C THR A 119 6.51 2.56 13.92
N PRO A 120 5.56 1.62 13.72
CA PRO A 120 5.60 0.32 14.38
C PRO A 120 6.94 -0.40 14.16
N ASP A 121 7.48 -0.96 15.22
CA ASP A 121 8.73 -1.75 15.22
C ASP A 121 8.61 -2.96 16.14
N ASP A 122 7.45 -3.63 16.11
CA ASP A 122 7.19 -4.84 16.85
C ASP A 122 7.73 -6.10 16.16
N TRP A 123 7.59 -7.26 16.80
CA TRP A 123 8.07 -8.53 16.27
C TRP A 123 7.44 -8.87 14.92
N ILE A 124 6.13 -8.59 14.74
CA ILE A 124 5.41 -8.89 13.49
C ILE A 124 5.91 -8.00 12.35
N GLU A 125 6.10 -6.71 12.63
CA GLU A 125 6.64 -5.78 11.64
C GLU A 125 8.01 -6.24 11.14
N ARG A 126 8.93 -6.56 12.06
CA ARG A 126 10.30 -6.96 11.69
C ARG A 126 10.38 -8.31 11.00
N ASN A 127 9.63 -9.31 11.50
CA ASN A 127 9.81 -10.70 11.06
C ASN A 127 8.83 -11.14 9.97
N LEU A 128 7.70 -10.45 9.82
CA LEU A 128 6.69 -10.80 8.81
C LEU A 128 6.54 -9.68 7.77
N TYR A 129 6.07 -8.51 8.17
CA TYR A 129 5.66 -7.48 7.21
C TYR A 129 6.83 -6.90 6.44
N THR A 130 7.90 -6.51 7.11
CA THR A 130 9.10 -5.97 6.45
C THR A 130 9.89 -7.06 5.73
N ARG A 131 10.16 -8.18 6.42
CA ARG A 131 11.01 -9.24 5.87
C ARG A 131 10.37 -9.99 4.70
N HIS A 132 9.06 -10.13 4.71
CA HIS A 132 8.29 -10.91 3.74
C HIS A 132 7.15 -10.08 3.12
N SER A 133 7.46 -8.86 2.67
CA SER A 133 6.46 -7.95 2.11
C SER A 133 5.73 -8.54 0.89
N LEU A 134 6.45 -9.23 0.01
CA LEU A 134 5.85 -9.86 -1.18
C LEU A 134 5.02 -11.12 -0.86
N LEU A 135 5.23 -11.73 0.30
CA LEU A 135 4.46 -12.92 0.71
C LEU A 135 2.98 -12.58 0.90
N GLY A 136 2.68 -11.42 1.48
CA GLY A 136 1.29 -10.95 1.63
C GLY A 136 0.57 -10.88 0.29
N ILE A 137 1.19 -10.27 -0.70
CA ILE A 137 0.66 -10.15 -2.07
C ILE A 137 0.41 -11.52 -2.70
N ALA A 138 1.33 -12.47 -2.51
CA ALA A 138 1.17 -13.83 -3.03
C ALA A 138 0.03 -14.58 -2.32
N ILE A 139 -0.14 -14.39 -1.02
CA ILE A 139 -1.26 -14.96 -0.26
C ILE A 139 -2.58 -14.37 -0.74
N MET A 140 -2.66 -13.04 -0.96
CA MET A 140 -3.88 -12.41 -1.49
C MET A 140 -4.25 -12.97 -2.86
N LEU A 141 -3.27 -13.13 -3.75
CA LEU A 141 -3.48 -13.79 -5.04
C LEU A 141 -4.06 -15.20 -4.88
N ALA A 142 -3.48 -16.00 -3.98
CA ALA A 142 -3.97 -17.36 -3.73
C ALA A 142 -5.40 -17.34 -3.18
N ILE A 143 -5.72 -16.44 -2.26
CA ILE A 143 -7.08 -16.26 -1.71
C ILE A 143 -8.05 -15.92 -2.82
N ASP A 144 -7.75 -14.91 -3.64
CA ASP A 144 -8.64 -14.47 -4.72
C ASP A 144 -8.88 -15.58 -5.75
N VAL A 145 -7.83 -16.33 -6.12
CA VAL A 145 -7.97 -17.45 -7.07
C VAL A 145 -8.74 -18.63 -6.46
N VAL A 146 -8.54 -18.95 -5.20
CA VAL A 146 -9.28 -20.02 -4.51
C VAL A 146 -10.76 -19.63 -4.37
N LEU A 147 -11.04 -18.42 -4.00
CA LEU A 147 -12.42 -17.94 -3.81
C LEU A 147 -13.17 -17.77 -5.13
N PHE A 148 -12.56 -17.17 -6.12
CA PHE A 148 -13.25 -16.70 -7.33
C PHE A 148 -12.79 -17.40 -8.62
N GLY A 149 -11.87 -18.38 -8.54
CA GLY A 149 -11.33 -19.05 -9.71
C GLY A 149 -10.50 -18.12 -10.60
N PRO A 150 -10.55 -18.29 -11.94
CA PRO A 150 -9.77 -17.45 -12.86
C PRO A 150 -10.07 -15.95 -12.78
N ILE A 151 -11.31 -15.57 -12.40
CA ILE A 151 -11.71 -14.17 -12.20
C ILE A 151 -10.96 -13.55 -11.02
N GLY A 152 -10.57 -14.36 -10.02
CA GLY A 152 -9.73 -13.93 -8.92
C GLY A 152 -8.40 -13.30 -9.35
N LEU A 153 -7.82 -13.74 -10.46
CA LEU A 153 -6.65 -13.09 -11.07
C LEU A 153 -6.95 -11.66 -11.50
N THR A 154 -8.13 -11.43 -12.06
CA THR A 154 -8.55 -10.07 -12.48
C THR A 154 -8.80 -9.18 -11.27
N ILE A 155 -9.46 -9.71 -10.24
CA ILE A 155 -9.71 -8.99 -8.98
C ILE A 155 -8.38 -8.56 -8.36
N TRP A 156 -7.44 -9.48 -8.21
CA TRP A 156 -6.11 -9.21 -7.71
C TRP A 156 -5.34 -8.21 -8.57
N ALA A 157 -5.37 -8.35 -9.90
CA ALA A 157 -4.68 -7.44 -10.82
C ALA A 157 -5.23 -6.00 -10.73
N VAL A 158 -6.54 -5.83 -10.56
CA VAL A 158 -7.16 -4.51 -10.34
C VAL A 158 -6.69 -3.92 -9.02
N GLN A 159 -6.65 -4.71 -7.94
CA GLN A 159 -6.12 -4.25 -6.65
C GLN A 159 -4.66 -3.77 -6.81
N MET A 160 -3.80 -4.55 -7.50
CA MET A 160 -2.39 -4.19 -7.72
C MET A 160 -2.23 -2.93 -8.58
N ALA A 161 -3.02 -2.76 -9.64
CA ALA A 161 -2.97 -1.59 -10.51
C ALA A 161 -3.47 -0.31 -9.82
N TRP A 162 -4.44 -0.45 -8.92
CA TRP A 162 -5.06 0.68 -8.23
C TRP A 162 -4.12 1.36 -7.23
N ILE A 163 -3.18 0.62 -6.64
CA ILE A 163 -2.24 1.12 -5.64
C ILE A 163 -1.33 2.24 -6.18
N PRO A 164 -0.59 2.03 -7.30
CA PRO A 164 0.26 3.08 -7.85
C PRO A 164 -0.51 4.34 -8.26
N ILE A 165 -1.73 4.16 -8.77
CA ILE A 165 -2.58 5.27 -9.21
C ILE A 165 -2.98 6.14 -8.01
N ASN A 166 -3.35 5.53 -6.89
CA ASN A 166 -3.69 6.28 -5.67
C ASN A 166 -2.46 6.88 -4.99
N ALA A 167 -1.32 6.17 -5.00
CA ALA A 167 -0.08 6.67 -4.42
C ALA A 167 0.47 7.91 -5.15
N ALA A 168 0.16 8.07 -6.43
CA ALA A 168 0.54 9.26 -7.20
C ALA A 168 -0.37 10.47 -6.93
N GLY A 169 -1.52 10.27 -6.31
CA GLY A 169 -2.50 11.32 -6.00
C GLY A 169 -2.51 11.75 -4.52
N ILE A 170 -1.66 11.18 -3.69
CA ILE A 170 -1.46 11.50 -2.28
C ILE A 170 -0.08 12.11 -2.13
#